data_2aa160f8475067c2d804dc9cedb45caf
#
_entry.id   2aa160f8475067c2d804dc9cedb45caf
#
_cell.length_a   1.000
_cell.length_b   1.000
_cell.length_c   1.000
_cell.angle_alpha   90.00
_cell.angle_beta   90.00
_cell.angle_gamma   90.00
#
_symmetry.space_group_name_H-M   'P 1'
#
loop_
_entity.id
_entity.type
_entity.pdbx_description
1 polymer ?
#
loop_
_entity_poly.entity_id
_entity_poly.type
_entity_poly.pdbx_seq_one_letter_code
_entity_poly.pdbx_strand_id
1 'polypeptide(L)'
;FLLSFDGGPSIVPGNTEALATFLRKQKQAALFFVLGQNLQTRRDKQSMQALRDLYRGQCVGTQGWQYRSHAQWKDWEDSVIRGVARAQSDLPEQYVPLFRPPYGQRRADSPAFFASQNLRVTLWDIDAQDLGPLTAEQSAQRTLTLMLLWRRGLIQLNDSQPKALEVVTWLLTNTAQSGIGWEDCRDFAGQ
;
A
#
# COMPACT_ATOMS: atom_id res chain seq x y z
N PHE A 1 5.97 9.17 10.61
CA PHE A 1 5.87 7.88 9.90
C PHE A 1 4.67 7.87 8.98
N LEU A 2 4.75 7.12 7.89
CA LEU A 2 3.65 6.93 6.96
C LEU A 2 3.29 5.45 6.85
N LEU A 3 2.01 5.13 6.97
CA LEU A 3 1.50 3.78 6.76
C LEU A 3 1.37 3.49 5.27
N SER A 4 1.78 2.28 4.85
CA SER A 4 1.54 1.80 3.49
C SER A 4 1.14 0.33 3.47
N PHE A 5 0.30 -0.02 2.50
CA PHE A 5 -0.32 -1.34 2.39
C PHE A 5 -0.17 -1.90 0.98
N ASP A 6 0.23 -3.16 0.90
CA ASP A 6 0.52 -3.87 -0.35
C ASP A 6 -0.54 -4.94 -0.67
N GLY A 7 -0.65 -5.28 -1.95
CA GLY A 7 -1.36 -6.45 -2.43
C GLY A 7 -2.87 -6.33 -2.57
N GLY A 8 -3.43 -5.15 -2.29
CA GLY A 8 -4.87 -4.93 -2.34
C GLY A 8 -5.46 -4.59 -3.73
N PRO A 9 -6.78 -4.32 -3.75
CA PRO A 9 -7.74 -4.68 -2.69
C PRO A 9 -7.84 -6.19 -2.49
N SER A 10 -8.26 -6.63 -1.30
CA SER A 10 -8.56 -8.05 -1.08
C SER A 10 -9.61 -8.52 -2.11
N ILE A 11 -9.40 -9.70 -2.70
CA ILE A 11 -10.27 -10.22 -3.79
C ILE A 11 -11.71 -10.42 -3.29
N VAL A 12 -11.84 -10.90 -2.05
CA VAL A 12 -13.12 -10.97 -1.34
C VAL A 12 -13.26 -9.70 -0.49
N PRO A 13 -14.37 -8.96 -0.58
CA PRO A 13 -14.59 -7.80 0.27
C PRO A 13 -14.51 -8.14 1.76
N GLY A 14 -13.92 -7.24 2.55
CA GLY A 14 -13.82 -7.40 4.01
C GLY A 14 -12.58 -6.75 4.59
N ASN A 15 -11.40 -7.33 4.37
CA ASN A 15 -10.16 -6.86 5.02
C ASN A 15 -9.77 -5.44 4.63
N THR A 16 -9.72 -5.14 3.33
CA THR A 16 -9.39 -3.78 2.84
C THR A 16 -10.44 -2.77 3.31
N GLU A 17 -11.73 -3.13 3.29
CA GLU A 17 -12.82 -2.29 3.77
C GLU A 17 -12.71 -1.97 5.26
N ALA A 18 -12.45 -2.98 6.08
CA ALA A 18 -12.31 -2.81 7.52
C ALA A 18 -11.14 -1.88 7.85
N LEU A 19 -10.00 -2.10 7.21
CA LEU A 19 -8.79 -1.29 7.37
C LEU A 19 -9.02 0.16 6.92
N ALA A 20 -9.52 0.38 5.70
CA ALA A 20 -9.77 1.71 5.17
C ALA A 20 -10.81 2.48 6.00
N THR A 21 -11.84 1.80 6.50
CA THR A 21 -12.84 2.40 7.40
C THR A 21 -12.21 2.80 8.73
N PHE A 22 -11.37 1.95 9.31
CA PHE A 22 -10.64 2.26 10.53
C PHE A 22 -9.73 3.48 10.36
N LEU A 23 -8.92 3.50 9.29
CA LEU A 23 -8.03 4.63 9.00
C LEU A 23 -8.80 5.96 8.85
N ARG A 24 -9.93 5.96 8.15
CA ARG A 24 -10.79 7.16 8.05
C ARG A 24 -11.29 7.63 9.42
N LYS A 25 -11.72 6.71 10.27
CA LYS A 25 -12.17 7.05 11.66
C LYS A 25 -11.03 7.66 12.48
N GLN A 26 -9.80 7.18 12.26
CA GLN A 26 -8.60 7.73 12.92
C GLN A 26 -8.06 8.98 12.23
N LYS A 27 -8.68 9.45 11.14
CA LYS A 27 -8.20 10.57 10.29
C LYS A 27 -6.78 10.33 9.77
N GLN A 28 -6.44 9.08 9.47
CA GLN A 28 -5.16 8.68 8.89
C GLN A 28 -5.31 8.50 7.38
N ALA A 29 -4.49 9.21 6.61
CA ALA A 29 -4.37 9.04 5.17
C ALA A 29 -3.11 8.23 4.86
N ALA A 30 -3.29 7.02 4.35
CA ALA A 30 -2.23 6.05 4.08
C ALA A 30 -2.06 5.78 2.58
N LEU A 31 -0.93 5.19 2.20
CA LEU A 31 -0.67 4.71 0.85
C LEU A 31 -1.17 3.27 0.68
N PHE A 32 -1.87 3.01 -0.42
CA PHE A 32 -2.26 1.67 -0.82
C PHE A 32 -1.65 1.34 -2.18
N PHE A 33 -0.82 0.32 -2.25
CA PHE A 33 -0.23 -0.18 -3.49
C PHE A 33 -1.05 -1.36 -4.01
N VAL A 34 -1.89 -1.09 -5.00
CA VAL A 34 -2.88 -2.04 -5.51
C VAL A 34 -2.38 -2.85 -6.69
N LEU A 35 -3.03 -4.00 -6.93
CA LEU A 35 -2.84 -4.83 -8.10
C LEU A 35 -3.98 -4.61 -9.10
N GLY A 36 -3.65 -4.40 -10.36
CA GLY A 36 -4.63 -4.17 -11.41
C GLY A 36 -5.62 -5.32 -11.58
N GLN A 37 -5.16 -6.57 -11.45
CA GLN A 37 -6.03 -7.74 -11.50
C GLN A 37 -7.04 -7.79 -10.34
N ASN A 38 -6.64 -7.34 -9.15
CA ASN A 38 -7.55 -7.30 -8.00
C ASN A 38 -8.61 -6.22 -8.17
N LEU A 39 -8.23 -5.05 -8.68
CA LEU A 39 -9.19 -4.02 -9.07
C LEU A 39 -10.19 -4.55 -10.12
N GLN A 40 -9.71 -5.26 -11.15
CA GLN A 40 -10.57 -5.87 -12.15
C GLN A 40 -11.55 -6.87 -11.52
N THR A 41 -11.05 -7.80 -10.71
CA THR A 41 -11.88 -8.80 -10.03
C THR A 41 -12.96 -8.15 -9.15
N ARG A 42 -12.61 -7.07 -8.46
CA ARG A 42 -13.57 -6.34 -7.63
C ARG A 42 -14.61 -5.60 -8.48
N ARG A 43 -14.19 -5.02 -9.60
CA ARG A 43 -15.12 -4.36 -10.55
C ARG A 43 -16.12 -5.30 -11.18
N ASP A 44 -15.74 -6.54 -11.41
CA ASP A 44 -16.63 -7.55 -11.97
C ASP A 44 -17.75 -7.96 -10.98
N LYS A 45 -17.58 -7.64 -9.69
CA LYS A 45 -18.48 -8.01 -8.60
C LYS A 45 -19.18 -6.84 -7.92
N GLN A 46 -18.74 -5.61 -8.15
CA GLN A 46 -19.29 -4.42 -7.49
C GLN A 46 -19.18 -3.17 -8.36
N SER A 47 -19.89 -2.10 -7.97
CA SER A 47 -19.85 -0.84 -8.71
C SER A 47 -18.49 -0.13 -8.61
N MET A 48 -18.16 0.70 -9.61
CA MET A 48 -17.02 1.61 -9.58
C MET A 48 -17.08 2.54 -8.37
N GLN A 49 -18.28 3.02 -8.04
CA GLN A 49 -18.48 3.92 -6.91
C GLN A 49 -18.09 3.25 -5.59
N ALA A 50 -18.40 1.97 -5.41
CA ALA A 50 -18.01 1.23 -4.21
C ALA A 50 -16.48 1.14 -4.07
N LEU A 51 -15.72 0.98 -5.16
CA LEU A 51 -14.25 1.02 -5.13
C LEU A 51 -13.71 2.42 -4.80
N ARG A 52 -14.30 3.47 -5.37
CA ARG A 52 -13.92 4.85 -5.06
C ARG A 52 -14.20 5.20 -3.60
N ASP A 53 -15.34 4.76 -3.09
CA ASP A 53 -15.70 4.96 -1.68
C ASP A 53 -14.77 4.18 -0.74
N LEU A 54 -14.30 3.01 -1.15
CA LEU A 54 -13.34 2.21 -0.40
C LEU A 54 -12.06 3.01 -0.10
N TYR A 55 -11.48 3.64 -1.12
CA TYR A 55 -10.21 4.38 -1.00
C TYR A 55 -10.39 5.89 -0.75
N ARG A 56 -11.61 6.35 -0.45
CA ARG A 56 -11.84 7.77 -0.18
C ARG A 56 -10.95 8.28 0.96
N GLY A 57 -10.20 9.35 0.69
CA GLY A 57 -9.27 9.96 1.65
C GLY A 57 -7.93 9.22 1.80
N GLN A 58 -7.69 8.21 0.97
CA GLN A 58 -6.42 7.48 0.91
C GLN A 58 -5.70 7.78 -0.41
N CYS A 59 -4.39 7.50 -0.50
CA CYS A 59 -3.64 7.58 -1.74
C CYS A 59 -3.41 6.18 -2.30
N VAL A 60 -3.54 6.03 -3.63
CA VAL A 60 -3.40 4.75 -4.31
C VAL A 60 -2.28 4.80 -5.34
N GLY A 61 -1.20 4.09 -5.05
CA GLY A 61 -0.16 3.71 -6.01
C GLY A 61 -0.43 2.31 -6.56
N THR A 62 0.52 1.75 -7.31
CA THR A 62 0.34 0.43 -7.92
C THR A 62 1.54 -0.49 -7.72
N GLN A 63 1.29 -1.82 -7.73
CA GLN A 63 2.29 -2.87 -7.81
C GLN A 63 2.29 -3.57 -9.18
N GLY A 64 1.66 -2.96 -10.19
CA GLY A 64 1.47 -3.53 -11.51
C GLY A 64 0.17 -4.32 -11.63
N TRP A 65 0.10 -5.20 -12.65
CA TRP A 65 -1.11 -5.98 -12.89
C TRP A 65 -1.26 -7.15 -11.92
N GLN A 66 -0.17 -7.89 -11.70
CA GLN A 66 -0.16 -9.08 -10.82
C GLN A 66 1.06 -9.07 -9.90
N TYR A 67 0.95 -9.75 -8.76
CA TYR A 67 2.02 -9.84 -7.76
C TYR A 67 3.07 -10.87 -8.20
N ARG A 68 4.02 -10.43 -9.03
CA ARG A 68 5.10 -11.26 -9.57
C ARG A 68 6.41 -10.48 -9.58
N SER A 69 7.51 -11.15 -9.20
CA SER A 69 8.85 -10.55 -9.25
C SER A 69 9.22 -10.10 -10.67
N HIS A 70 9.74 -8.90 -10.80
CA HIS A 70 10.23 -8.35 -12.07
C HIS A 70 11.60 -8.87 -12.47
N ALA A 71 12.35 -9.49 -11.54
CA ALA A 71 13.78 -9.77 -11.72
C ALA A 71 14.11 -10.54 -13.01
N GLN A 72 13.32 -11.55 -13.36
CA GLN A 72 13.51 -12.37 -14.55
C GLN A 72 12.22 -12.51 -15.39
N TRP A 73 11.28 -11.62 -15.22
CA TRP A 73 10.01 -11.68 -15.94
C TRP A 73 10.04 -10.82 -17.20
N LYS A 74 9.80 -11.46 -18.35
CA LYS A 74 9.83 -10.77 -19.66
C LYS A 74 8.78 -9.67 -19.79
N ASP A 75 7.56 -9.92 -19.30
CA ASP A 75 6.40 -9.04 -19.50
C ASP A 75 6.17 -8.07 -18.32
N TRP A 76 7.22 -7.77 -17.56
CA TRP A 76 7.12 -6.91 -16.38
C TRP A 76 6.67 -5.47 -16.71
N GLU A 77 7.12 -4.93 -17.83
CA GLU A 77 6.74 -3.56 -18.28
C GLU A 77 5.25 -3.50 -18.62
N ASP A 78 4.74 -4.52 -19.35
CA ASP A 78 3.30 -4.61 -19.63
C ASP A 78 2.47 -4.68 -18.34
N SER A 79 2.92 -5.44 -17.35
CA SER A 79 2.27 -5.51 -16.03
C SER A 79 2.20 -4.14 -15.36
N VAL A 80 3.29 -3.36 -15.40
CA VAL A 80 3.31 -2.01 -14.84
C VAL A 80 2.33 -1.11 -15.57
N ILE A 81 2.40 -1.05 -16.90
CA ILE A 81 1.55 -0.19 -17.74
C ILE A 81 0.07 -0.50 -17.51
N ARG A 82 -0.31 -1.78 -17.53
CA ARG A 82 -1.70 -2.21 -17.32
C ARG A 82 -2.20 -1.90 -15.92
N GLY A 83 -1.37 -2.12 -14.90
CA GLY A 83 -1.70 -1.80 -13.52
C GLY A 83 -1.93 -0.31 -13.30
N VAL A 84 -1.06 0.53 -13.84
CA VAL A 84 -1.18 1.99 -13.80
C VAL A 84 -2.45 2.45 -14.51
N ALA A 85 -2.67 2.00 -15.73
CA ALA A 85 -3.85 2.38 -16.52
C ALA A 85 -5.16 2.00 -15.78
N ARG A 86 -5.19 0.83 -15.14
CA ARG A 86 -6.34 0.39 -14.34
C ARG A 86 -6.56 1.28 -13.12
N ALA A 87 -5.51 1.57 -12.35
CA ALA A 87 -5.61 2.40 -11.16
C ALA A 87 -6.05 3.84 -11.50
N GLN A 88 -5.48 4.42 -12.55
CA GLN A 88 -5.86 5.76 -13.03
C GLN A 88 -7.33 5.82 -13.50
N SER A 89 -7.79 4.79 -14.22
CA SER A 89 -9.17 4.73 -14.72
C SER A 89 -10.18 4.55 -13.60
N ASP A 90 -9.90 3.64 -12.66
CA ASP A 90 -10.85 3.27 -11.62
C ASP A 90 -10.86 4.25 -10.45
N LEU A 91 -9.72 4.82 -10.10
CA LEU A 91 -9.49 5.63 -8.89
C LEU A 91 -8.79 6.97 -9.22
N PRO A 92 -9.33 7.78 -10.15
CA PRO A 92 -8.63 8.97 -10.64
C PRO A 92 -8.36 10.02 -9.56
N GLU A 93 -9.20 10.11 -8.52
CA GLU A 93 -9.03 11.06 -7.42
C GLU A 93 -8.04 10.61 -6.36
N GLN A 94 -7.84 9.28 -6.22
CA GLN A 94 -6.96 8.68 -5.23
C GLN A 94 -5.60 8.32 -5.79
N TYR A 95 -5.51 8.15 -7.12
CA TYR A 95 -4.29 7.71 -7.78
C TYR A 95 -3.15 8.70 -7.59
N VAL A 96 -1.98 8.16 -7.24
CA VAL A 96 -0.71 8.88 -7.19
C VAL A 96 0.35 8.12 -8.00
N PRO A 97 1.30 8.81 -8.68
CA PRO A 97 2.26 8.17 -9.57
C PRO A 97 3.39 7.46 -8.82
N LEU A 98 3.01 6.62 -7.86
CA LEU A 98 3.92 5.81 -7.06
C LEU A 98 3.82 4.34 -7.46
N PHE A 99 4.95 3.70 -7.60
CA PHE A 99 5.05 2.29 -7.93
C PHE A 99 5.87 1.54 -6.88
N ARG A 100 5.35 0.41 -6.40
CA ARG A 100 6.11 -0.48 -5.53
C ARG A 100 6.28 -1.84 -6.22
N PRO A 101 7.54 -2.22 -6.56
CA PRO A 101 7.77 -3.50 -7.19
C PRO A 101 7.42 -4.65 -6.23
N PRO A 102 6.72 -5.69 -6.70
CA PRO A 102 6.47 -6.89 -5.90
C PRO A 102 7.76 -7.43 -5.28
N TYR A 103 7.70 -7.83 -4.01
CA TYR A 103 8.84 -8.28 -3.20
C TYR A 103 9.96 -7.24 -3.01
N GLY A 104 9.73 -5.96 -3.39
CA GLY A 104 10.77 -4.94 -3.42
C GLY A 104 11.86 -5.19 -4.48
N GLN A 105 11.69 -6.18 -5.34
CA GLN A 105 12.69 -6.59 -6.32
C GLN A 105 12.64 -5.71 -7.56
N ARG A 106 13.77 -5.11 -7.89
CA ARG A 106 13.96 -4.23 -9.04
C ARG A 106 14.96 -4.83 -10.01
N ARG A 107 14.80 -4.48 -11.28
CA ARG A 107 15.78 -4.77 -12.32
C ARG A 107 16.79 -3.63 -12.38
N ALA A 108 18.04 -3.95 -12.66
CA ALA A 108 19.10 -2.94 -12.83
C ALA A 108 18.82 -1.99 -14.00
N ASP A 109 18.09 -2.46 -15.02
CA ASP A 109 17.73 -1.73 -16.25
C ASP A 109 16.39 -0.97 -16.15
N SER A 110 15.70 -1.02 -15.02
CA SER A 110 14.35 -0.46 -14.87
C SER A 110 14.24 1.07 -14.65
N PRO A 111 15.26 1.80 -14.15
CA PRO A 111 15.09 3.23 -13.82
C PRO A 111 14.63 4.10 -15.01
N ALA A 112 15.18 3.88 -16.21
CA ALA A 112 14.79 4.63 -17.40
C ALA A 112 13.31 4.39 -17.77
N PHE A 113 12.84 3.15 -17.64
CA PHE A 113 11.43 2.81 -17.88
C PHE A 113 10.51 3.54 -16.90
N PHE A 114 10.76 3.47 -15.59
CA PHE A 114 9.92 4.15 -14.60
C PHE A 114 9.94 5.67 -14.80
N ALA A 115 11.08 6.26 -15.14
CA ALA A 115 11.18 7.68 -15.48
C ALA A 115 10.32 8.03 -16.70
N SER A 116 10.34 7.19 -17.77
CA SER A 116 9.52 7.39 -18.97
C SER A 116 8.02 7.30 -18.70
N GLN A 117 7.61 6.57 -17.67
CA GLN A 117 6.22 6.46 -17.24
C GLN A 117 5.81 7.49 -16.18
N ASN A 118 6.70 8.43 -15.82
CA ASN A 118 6.52 9.38 -14.71
C ASN A 118 6.15 8.67 -13.39
N LEU A 119 6.74 7.52 -13.13
CA LEU A 119 6.51 6.74 -11.93
C LEU A 119 7.70 6.86 -10.96
N ARG A 120 7.41 7.16 -9.70
CA ARG A 120 8.38 7.12 -8.63
C ARG A 120 8.33 5.75 -7.94
N VAL A 121 9.44 5.02 -7.98
CA VAL A 121 9.57 3.74 -7.27
C VAL A 121 9.69 4.02 -5.77
N THR A 122 8.79 3.42 -5.00
CA THR A 122 8.66 3.65 -3.56
C THR A 122 8.73 2.32 -2.82
N LEU A 123 9.80 2.08 -2.11
CA LEU A 123 9.99 0.92 -1.23
C LEU A 123 9.47 1.25 0.18
N TRP A 124 9.99 0.58 1.19
CA TRP A 124 9.69 0.81 2.60
C TRP A 124 10.97 0.84 3.44
N ASP A 125 10.88 1.46 4.59
CA ASP A 125 11.96 1.50 5.59
C ASP A 125 11.75 0.43 6.68
N ILE A 126 10.48 0.14 6.97
CA ILE A 126 10.07 -0.79 8.03
C ILE A 126 9.08 -1.82 7.45
N ASP A 127 9.47 -3.08 7.48
CA ASP A 127 8.59 -4.23 7.18
C ASP A 127 7.96 -4.71 8.49
N ALA A 128 6.64 -4.62 8.60
CA ALA A 128 5.91 -5.08 9.79
C ALA A 128 5.90 -6.61 9.93
N GLN A 129 6.19 -7.35 8.85
CA GLN A 129 6.13 -8.82 8.80
C GLN A 129 4.77 -9.40 9.19
N ASP A 130 3.71 -8.70 8.81
CA ASP A 130 2.33 -9.10 9.11
C ASP A 130 1.88 -10.36 8.34
N LEU A 131 2.54 -10.73 7.24
CA LEU A 131 2.34 -12.02 6.55
C LEU A 131 3.10 -13.17 7.21
N GLY A 132 4.05 -12.87 8.08
CA GLY A 132 4.91 -13.86 8.72
C GLY A 132 4.23 -14.60 9.89
N PRO A 133 5.02 -15.43 10.61
CA PRO A 133 4.52 -16.23 11.73
C PRO A 133 4.25 -15.45 13.02
N LEU A 134 4.65 -14.17 13.07
CA LEU A 134 4.42 -13.31 14.23
C LEU A 134 2.93 -13.11 14.49
N THR A 135 2.53 -13.05 15.76
CA THR A 135 1.20 -12.56 16.12
C THR A 135 1.07 -11.07 15.74
N ALA A 136 -0.15 -10.55 15.69
CA ALA A 136 -0.37 -9.13 15.41
C ALA A 136 0.34 -8.24 16.43
N GLU A 137 0.28 -8.60 17.72
CA GLU A 137 0.98 -7.88 18.79
C GLU A 137 2.50 -7.92 18.62
N GLN A 138 3.08 -9.09 18.33
CA GLN A 138 4.53 -9.23 18.10
C GLN A 138 4.99 -8.41 16.87
N SER A 139 4.21 -8.44 15.80
CA SER A 139 4.43 -7.63 14.60
C SER A 139 4.39 -6.14 14.94
N ALA A 140 3.40 -5.69 15.72
CA ALA A 140 3.26 -4.31 16.15
C ALA A 140 4.41 -3.85 17.06
N GLN A 141 4.78 -4.67 18.05
CA GLN A 141 5.90 -4.38 18.95
C GLN A 141 7.24 -4.29 18.20
N ARG A 142 7.47 -5.22 17.26
CA ARG A 142 8.62 -5.18 16.36
C ARG A 142 8.64 -3.89 15.54
N THR A 143 7.50 -3.54 14.95
CA THR A 143 7.36 -2.31 14.15
C THR A 143 7.67 -1.08 14.99
N LEU A 144 7.09 -0.97 16.19
CA LEU A 144 7.37 0.13 17.11
C LEU A 144 8.85 0.22 17.48
N THR A 145 9.50 -0.92 17.74
CA THR A 145 10.95 -0.95 18.02
C THR A 145 11.74 -0.35 16.87
N LEU A 146 11.43 -0.74 15.63
CA LEU A 146 12.08 -0.19 14.44
C LEU A 146 11.77 1.30 14.22
N MET A 147 10.54 1.74 14.51
CA MET A 147 10.16 3.15 14.47
C MET A 147 11.01 3.98 15.45
N LEU A 148 11.23 3.49 16.65
CA LEU A 148 12.08 4.15 17.65
C LEU A 148 13.55 4.23 17.24
N LEU A 149 14.04 3.21 16.55
CA LEU A 149 15.41 3.17 16.01
C LEU A 149 15.60 4.10 14.81
N TRP A 150 14.72 4.01 13.81
CA TRP A 150 14.80 4.78 12.56
C TRP A 150 14.30 6.21 12.67
N ARG A 151 13.38 6.49 13.58
CA ARG A 151 12.79 7.79 13.91
C ARG A 151 11.96 8.43 12.79
N ARG A 152 11.96 7.89 11.60
CA ARG A 152 11.14 8.24 10.44
C ARG A 152 11.04 7.04 9.50
N GLY A 153 10.09 7.07 8.59
CA GLY A 153 10.05 6.08 7.52
C GLY A 153 8.66 5.64 7.11
N LEU A 154 8.66 4.89 6.03
CA LEU A 154 7.49 4.27 5.42
C LEU A 154 7.34 2.84 5.96
N ILE A 155 6.20 2.56 6.57
CA ILE A 155 5.91 1.24 7.15
C ILE A 155 5.10 0.44 6.14
N GLN A 156 5.53 -0.79 5.85
CA GLN A 156 4.87 -1.69 4.94
C GLN A 156 4.08 -2.76 5.70
N LEU A 157 2.82 -2.93 5.32
CA LEU A 157 1.89 -3.98 5.73
C LEU A 157 1.16 -4.53 4.49
N ASN A 158 0.23 -5.48 4.69
CA ASN A 158 -0.54 -6.11 3.61
C ASN A 158 -2.04 -6.04 3.90
N ASP A 159 -2.79 -5.27 3.12
CA ASP A 159 -4.21 -4.99 3.38
C ASP A 159 -5.16 -6.15 3.03
N SER A 160 -4.67 -7.14 2.32
CA SER A 160 -5.44 -8.36 2.03
C SER A 160 -5.60 -9.31 3.22
N GLN A 161 -4.91 -9.03 4.35
CA GLN A 161 -4.90 -9.87 5.54
C GLN A 161 -5.53 -9.14 6.74
N PRO A 162 -6.29 -9.83 7.60
CA PRO A 162 -6.91 -9.21 8.78
C PRO A 162 -5.87 -8.69 9.78
N LYS A 163 -4.69 -9.29 9.85
CA LYS A 163 -3.62 -8.93 10.77
C LYS A 163 -3.16 -7.48 10.62
N ALA A 164 -3.18 -6.92 9.40
CA ALA A 164 -2.79 -5.53 9.16
C ALA A 164 -3.61 -4.56 10.03
N LEU A 165 -4.94 -4.75 10.08
CA LEU A 165 -5.82 -3.92 10.92
C LEU A 165 -5.47 -4.03 12.41
N GLU A 166 -5.19 -5.24 12.90
CA GLU A 166 -4.82 -5.46 14.29
C GLU A 166 -3.51 -4.76 14.63
N VAL A 167 -2.48 -4.89 13.77
CA VAL A 167 -1.18 -4.22 13.93
C VAL A 167 -1.34 -2.71 13.96
N VAL A 168 -2.07 -2.13 12.99
CA VAL A 168 -2.29 -0.68 12.91
C VAL A 168 -3.08 -0.18 14.10
N THR A 169 -4.11 -0.90 14.53
CA THR A 169 -4.89 -0.56 15.72
C THR A 169 -3.99 -0.50 16.95
N TRP A 170 -3.15 -1.51 17.15
CA TRP A 170 -2.20 -1.54 18.25
C TRP A 170 -1.21 -0.37 18.20
N LEU A 171 -0.62 -0.12 17.02
CA LEU A 171 0.35 0.99 16.83
C LEU A 171 -0.28 2.33 17.15
N LEU A 172 -1.41 2.68 16.54
CA LEU A 172 -2.06 3.98 16.75
C LEU A 172 -2.51 4.17 18.20
N THR A 173 -3.00 3.11 18.84
CA THR A 173 -3.39 3.18 20.26
C THR A 173 -2.19 3.43 21.16
N ASN A 174 -1.10 2.68 20.98
CA ASN A 174 0.06 2.74 21.87
C ASN A 174 0.98 3.93 21.58
N THR A 175 0.83 4.60 20.45
CA THR A 175 1.61 5.81 20.10
C THR A 175 0.83 7.12 20.26
N ALA A 176 -0.44 7.07 20.62
CA ALA A 176 -1.33 8.23 20.69
C ALA A 176 -0.80 9.40 21.54
N GLN A 177 -0.04 9.10 22.60
CA GLN A 177 0.52 10.10 23.53
C GLN A 177 2.06 10.14 23.51
N SER A 178 2.70 9.48 22.53
CA SER A 178 4.15 9.31 22.48
C SER A 178 4.89 10.46 21.81
N GLY A 179 4.18 11.38 21.15
CA GLY A 179 4.78 12.39 20.29
C GLY A 179 5.23 11.86 18.92
N ILE A 180 4.96 10.59 18.60
CA ILE A 180 5.20 10.02 17.26
C ILE A 180 4.23 10.68 16.27
N GLY A 181 4.78 11.32 15.23
CA GLY A 181 4.03 11.93 14.15
C GLY A 181 3.64 10.90 13.08
N TRP A 182 2.38 10.95 12.65
CA TRP A 182 1.87 10.19 11.51
C TRP A 182 1.64 11.14 10.33
N GLU A 183 2.26 10.83 9.20
CA GLU A 183 2.20 11.67 8.00
C GLU A 183 0.95 11.36 7.17
N ASP A 184 0.53 12.36 6.40
CA ASP A 184 -0.51 12.21 5.38
C ASP A 184 0.13 11.76 4.06
N CYS A 185 -0.46 10.78 3.42
CA CYS A 185 0.04 10.25 2.15
C CYS A 185 0.06 11.29 1.03
N ARG A 186 -0.79 12.30 1.09
CA ARG A 186 -0.86 13.38 0.09
C ARG A 186 0.39 14.26 0.14
N ASP A 187 0.91 14.52 1.34
CA ASP A 187 2.14 15.29 1.51
C ASP A 187 3.35 14.52 0.96
N PHE A 188 3.39 13.22 1.20
CA PHE A 188 4.44 12.33 0.67
C PHE A 188 4.36 12.19 -0.86
N ALA A 189 3.18 12.07 -1.42
CA ALA A 189 2.99 11.90 -2.87
C ALA A 189 3.32 13.16 -3.66
N GLY A 190 3.18 14.35 -3.06
CA GLY A 190 3.48 15.64 -3.67
C GLY A 190 4.97 16.03 -3.67
N GLN A 191 5.82 15.27 -2.98
CA GLN A 191 7.28 15.45 -2.99
C GLN A 191 7.90 14.81 -4.22
#